data_ca833ff5f3e3d88f4b31eb128749a7e0
#
_entry.id   ca833ff5f3e3d88f4b31eb128749a7e0
#
_cell.length_a   1.000
_cell.length_b   1.000
_cell.length_c   1.000
_cell.angle_alpha   90.00
_cell.angle_beta   90.00
_cell.angle_gamma   90.00
#
_symmetry.space_group_name_H-M   'P 1'
#
loop_
_entity.id
_entity.type
_entity.pdbx_description
1 polymer ?
#
loop_
_entity_poly.entity_id
_entity_poly.type
_entity_poly.pdbx_seq_one_letter_code
_entity_poly.pdbx_strand_id
1 'polypeptide(L)'
;MALAALFFYALQYATESGWSAVLKRWFEALWGFLPWGAAVIVIVLVAGKLHLHHLYHWMDHSLYHEYMVEHGDHFHYVDEMEEGAVLNPNYDHVIAGKAAYFADWFFWLRTAVYMGTFLIFARLFRKWSLQEDEAPN
;
A
#
# COMPACT_ATOMS: atom_id res chain seq x y z
N MET A 1 -1.38 -9.56 -10.44
CA MET A 1 -2.26 -9.95 -11.57
C MET A 1 -3.47 -9.05 -11.71
N ALA A 2 -4.35 -8.90 -10.69
CA ALA A 2 -5.60 -8.10 -10.80
C ALA A 2 -5.38 -6.62 -11.20
N LEU A 3 -4.41 -5.91 -10.60
CA LEU A 3 -4.06 -4.54 -10.99
C LEU A 3 -3.50 -4.44 -12.42
N ALA A 4 -2.70 -5.43 -12.84
CA ALA A 4 -2.16 -5.46 -14.19
C ALA A 4 -3.29 -5.66 -15.23
N ALA A 5 -4.29 -6.51 -14.93
CA ALA A 5 -5.45 -6.71 -15.78
C ALA A 5 -6.29 -5.43 -15.89
N LEU A 6 -6.50 -4.72 -14.76
CA LEU A 6 -7.21 -3.44 -14.75
C LEU A 6 -6.47 -2.36 -15.56
N PHE A 7 -5.17 -2.25 -15.39
CA PHE A 7 -4.34 -1.32 -16.14
C PHE A 7 -4.36 -1.62 -17.65
N PHE A 8 -4.19 -2.91 -18.00
CA PHE A 8 -4.19 -3.32 -19.40
C PHE A 8 -5.54 -3.05 -20.07
N TYR A 9 -6.64 -3.30 -19.36
CA TYR A 9 -7.97 -2.96 -19.84
C TYR A 9 -8.15 -1.46 -20.05
N ALA A 10 -7.72 -0.62 -19.10
CA ALA A 10 -7.77 0.83 -19.25
C ALA A 10 -6.96 1.31 -20.45
N LEU A 11 -5.77 0.72 -20.69
CA LEU A 11 -4.93 1.00 -21.84
C LEU A 11 -5.65 0.66 -23.17
N GLN A 12 -6.28 -0.52 -23.24
CA GLN A 12 -7.03 -0.96 -24.43
C GLN A 12 -8.20 -0.02 -24.74
N TYR A 13 -8.88 0.45 -23.69
CA TYR A 13 -9.96 1.43 -23.84
C TYR A 13 -9.44 2.77 -24.36
N ALA A 14 -8.33 3.25 -23.83
CA ALA A 14 -7.71 4.52 -24.25
C ALA A 14 -7.16 4.48 -25.68
N THR A 15 -6.79 3.29 -26.17
CA THR A 15 -6.26 3.10 -27.54
C THR A 15 -7.31 2.65 -28.54
N GLU A 16 -8.59 2.57 -28.15
CA GLU A 16 -9.73 2.14 -29.00
C GLU A 16 -9.44 0.80 -29.74
N SER A 17 -8.75 -0.14 -29.08
CA SER A 17 -8.31 -1.35 -29.72
C SER A 17 -9.43 -2.41 -29.80
N GLY A 18 -9.99 -2.60 -31.02
CA GLY A 18 -11.12 -3.51 -31.26
C GLY A 18 -10.80 -5.01 -31.03
N TRP A 19 -9.54 -5.41 -31.14
CA TRP A 19 -9.13 -6.82 -30.93
C TRP A 19 -9.30 -7.30 -29.49
N SER A 20 -9.25 -6.36 -28.53
CA SER A 20 -9.38 -6.65 -27.10
C SER A 20 -10.77 -7.03 -26.67
N ALA A 21 -11.79 -6.78 -27.50
CA ALA A 21 -13.19 -7.07 -27.20
C ALA A 21 -13.41 -8.55 -26.81
N VAL A 22 -12.71 -9.49 -27.47
CA VAL A 22 -12.78 -10.92 -27.19
C VAL A 22 -12.23 -11.28 -25.80
N LEU A 23 -11.20 -10.55 -25.36
CA LEU A 23 -10.53 -10.78 -24.08
C LEU A 23 -11.12 -9.96 -22.92
N LYS A 24 -12.05 -9.04 -23.20
CA LYS A 24 -12.66 -8.14 -22.22
C LYS A 24 -13.15 -8.87 -20.96
N ARG A 25 -13.88 -9.96 -21.13
CA ARG A 25 -14.45 -10.75 -20.02
C ARG A 25 -13.38 -11.43 -19.16
N TRP A 26 -12.26 -11.83 -19.76
CA TRP A 26 -11.16 -12.42 -19.02
C TRP A 26 -10.50 -11.40 -18.09
N PHE A 27 -10.28 -10.19 -18.57
CA PHE A 27 -9.74 -9.11 -17.74
C PHE A 27 -10.71 -8.74 -16.61
N GLU A 28 -12.00 -8.66 -16.88
CA GLU A 28 -13.03 -8.42 -15.87
C GLU A 28 -13.04 -9.46 -14.76
N ALA A 29 -12.92 -10.72 -15.11
CA ALA A 29 -12.82 -11.81 -14.14
C ALA A 29 -11.57 -11.69 -13.25
N LEU A 30 -10.42 -11.31 -13.84
CA LEU A 30 -9.17 -11.16 -13.11
C LEU A 30 -9.20 -9.99 -12.09
N TRP A 31 -9.73 -8.85 -12.47
CA TRP A 31 -9.81 -7.74 -11.50
C TRP A 31 -10.97 -7.86 -10.52
N GLY A 32 -11.94 -8.73 -10.79
CA GLY A 32 -12.97 -9.08 -9.82
C GLY A 32 -12.42 -9.59 -8.48
N PHE A 33 -11.17 -10.10 -8.48
CA PHE A 33 -10.44 -10.48 -7.27
C PHE A 33 -9.84 -9.27 -6.52
N LEU A 34 -9.84 -8.06 -7.11
CA LEU A 34 -9.18 -6.88 -6.54
C LEU A 34 -9.62 -6.53 -5.11
N PRO A 35 -10.93 -6.52 -4.77
CA PRO A 35 -11.37 -6.20 -3.41
C PRO A 35 -10.88 -7.22 -2.38
N TRP A 36 -10.82 -8.49 -2.72
CA TRP A 36 -10.29 -9.54 -1.84
C TRP A 36 -8.77 -9.39 -1.64
N GLY A 37 -8.04 -9.12 -2.73
CA GLY A 37 -6.61 -8.83 -2.67
C GLY A 37 -6.30 -7.58 -1.84
N ALA A 38 -7.10 -6.53 -1.99
CA ALA A 38 -6.98 -5.31 -1.18
C ALA A 38 -7.22 -5.59 0.31
N ALA A 39 -8.24 -6.40 0.66
CA ALA A 39 -8.51 -6.79 2.04
C ALA A 39 -7.33 -7.56 2.66
N VAL A 40 -6.74 -8.51 1.92
CA VAL A 40 -5.56 -9.26 2.39
C VAL A 40 -4.37 -8.33 2.63
N ILE A 41 -4.09 -7.38 1.71
CA ILE A 41 -3.01 -6.41 1.87
C ILE A 41 -3.23 -5.56 3.13
N VAL A 42 -4.45 -5.05 3.35
CA VAL A 42 -4.77 -4.27 4.56
C VAL A 42 -4.57 -5.09 5.83
N ILE A 43 -5.00 -6.36 5.84
CA ILE A 43 -4.79 -7.26 6.99
C ILE A 43 -3.29 -7.43 7.28
N VAL A 44 -2.47 -7.66 6.24
CA VAL A 44 -1.02 -7.81 6.40
C VAL A 44 -0.39 -6.52 6.93
N LEU A 45 -0.80 -5.34 6.42
CA LEU A 45 -0.29 -4.05 6.90
C LEU A 45 -0.69 -3.78 8.36
N VAL A 46 -1.93 -4.10 8.75
CA VAL A 46 -2.38 -3.99 10.14
C VAL A 46 -1.62 -4.94 11.05
N ALA A 47 -1.38 -6.19 10.63
CA ALA A 47 -0.59 -7.15 11.38
C ALA A 47 0.86 -6.69 11.57
N GLY A 48 1.46 -6.03 10.57
CA GLY A 48 2.77 -5.39 10.69
C GLY A 48 2.78 -4.27 11.71
N LYS A 49 1.74 -3.42 11.72
CA LYS A 49 1.61 -2.34 12.71
C LYS A 49 1.40 -2.86 14.14
N LEU A 50 0.77 -4.02 14.29
CA LEU A 50 0.60 -4.71 15.59
C LEU A 50 1.84 -5.53 16.00
N HIS A 51 2.95 -5.38 15.28
CA HIS A 51 4.20 -6.12 15.50
C HIS A 51 4.05 -7.65 15.50
N LEU A 52 3.03 -8.19 14.82
CA LEU A 52 2.83 -9.64 14.67
C LEU A 52 3.84 -10.28 13.70
N HIS A 53 4.47 -9.47 12.87
CA HIS A 53 5.55 -9.86 11.96
C HIS A 53 6.47 -8.66 11.66
N HIS A 54 7.72 -8.93 11.28
CA HIS A 54 8.75 -7.93 10.94
C HIS A 54 8.98 -7.83 9.42
N LEU A 55 7.92 -8.00 8.62
CA LEU A 55 8.03 -7.97 7.15
C LEU A 55 8.41 -6.57 6.65
N TYR A 56 7.93 -5.53 7.32
CA TYR A 56 8.17 -4.13 6.97
C TYR A 56 9.08 -3.47 7.99
N HIS A 57 10.38 -3.48 7.70
CA HIS A 57 11.42 -2.97 8.58
C HIS A 57 11.21 -1.49 8.99
N TRP A 58 10.73 -0.65 8.07
CA TRP A 58 10.45 0.77 8.32
C TRP A 58 9.32 1.05 9.34
N MET A 59 8.56 0.04 9.74
CA MET A 59 7.55 0.16 10.81
C MET A 59 8.15 0.07 12.22
N ASP A 60 9.42 -0.28 12.33
CA ASP A 60 10.12 -0.36 13.61
C ASP A 60 10.54 1.03 14.08
N HIS A 61 10.09 1.41 15.27
CA HIS A 61 10.36 2.72 15.86
C HIS A 61 11.84 2.93 16.18
N SER A 62 12.59 1.86 16.43
CA SER A 62 14.02 1.92 16.73
C SER A 62 14.88 2.51 15.62
N LEU A 63 14.41 2.48 14.37
CA LEU A 63 15.17 2.95 13.20
C LEU A 63 15.23 4.47 13.06
N TYR A 64 14.35 5.18 13.75
CA TYR A 64 14.18 6.62 13.58
C TYR A 64 15.01 7.47 14.55
N HIS A 65 15.49 6.88 15.64
CA HIS A 65 16.17 7.58 16.72
C HIS A 65 17.64 7.19 16.82
N GLU A 66 18.52 8.20 16.84
CA GLU A 66 19.98 8.01 16.83
C GLU A 66 20.52 7.53 18.18
N TYR A 67 19.87 7.93 19.28
CA TYR A 67 20.29 7.59 20.62
C TYR A 67 19.24 6.82 21.39
N MET A 68 19.70 6.01 22.36
CA MET A 68 18.83 5.29 23.28
C MET A 68 19.37 5.42 24.71
N VAL A 69 18.48 5.52 25.67
CA VAL A 69 18.78 5.53 27.11
C VAL A 69 18.21 4.28 27.74
N GLU A 70 19.03 3.55 28.49
CA GLU A 70 18.62 2.36 29.21
C GLU A 70 17.97 2.74 30.56
N HIS A 71 16.69 2.42 30.73
CA HIS A 71 15.98 2.59 31.99
C HIS A 71 15.45 1.24 32.47
N GLY A 72 16.28 0.49 33.20
CA GLY A 72 15.93 -0.87 33.66
C GLY A 72 15.79 -1.84 32.48
N ASP A 73 14.63 -2.48 32.35
CA ASP A 73 14.36 -3.46 31.28
C ASP A 73 13.84 -2.82 29.96
N HIS A 74 13.76 -1.47 29.88
CA HIS A 74 13.22 -0.79 28.72
C HIS A 74 14.22 0.23 28.15
N PHE A 75 14.31 0.27 26.82
CA PHE A 75 15.04 1.32 26.09
C PHE A 75 14.10 2.46 25.76
N HIS A 76 14.52 3.69 26.09
CA HIS A 76 13.87 4.91 25.65
C HIS A 76 14.68 5.53 24.53
N TYR A 77 14.03 5.78 23.40
CA TYR A 77 14.67 6.35 22.23
C TYR A 77 14.61 7.88 22.28
N VAL A 78 15.74 8.54 22.06
CA VAL A 78 15.88 9.99 22.10
C VAL A 78 16.60 10.52 20.85
N ASP A 79 16.27 11.73 20.45
CA ASP A 79 16.84 12.36 19.24
C ASP A 79 18.10 13.19 19.57
N GLU A 80 18.32 13.53 20.84
CA GLU A 80 19.45 14.30 21.30
C GLU A 80 20.29 13.49 22.29
N MET A 81 21.59 13.81 22.37
CA MET A 81 22.51 13.13 23.27
C MET A 81 22.26 13.60 24.71
N GLU A 82 21.54 12.80 25.48
CA GLU A 82 21.30 13.01 26.91
C GLU A 82 22.35 12.31 27.78
N GLU A 83 22.40 12.65 29.06
CA GLU A 83 23.31 12.02 30.02
C GLU A 83 22.99 10.53 30.18
N GLY A 84 23.91 9.66 29.79
CA GLY A 84 23.70 8.19 29.76
C GLY A 84 23.15 7.64 28.45
N ALA A 85 22.98 8.47 27.42
CA ALA A 85 22.58 8.01 26.11
C ALA A 85 23.69 7.26 25.39
N VAL A 86 23.33 6.15 24.75
CA VAL A 86 24.22 5.30 23.94
C VAL A 86 23.75 5.36 22.49
N LEU A 87 24.67 5.27 21.54
CA LEU A 87 24.34 5.22 20.12
C LEU A 87 23.48 4.00 19.81
N ASN A 88 22.36 4.21 19.14
CA ASN A 88 21.45 3.14 18.76
C ASN A 88 22.01 2.36 17.55
N PRO A 89 22.35 1.07 17.69
CA PRO A 89 22.92 0.27 16.62
C PRO A 89 21.92 -0.01 15.48
N ASN A 90 20.62 0.19 15.72
CA ASN A 90 19.57 -0.03 14.73
C ASN A 90 19.20 1.24 13.95
N TYR A 91 19.78 2.38 14.30
CA TYR A 91 19.48 3.65 13.62
C TYR A 91 19.78 3.58 12.12
N ASP A 92 18.80 3.94 11.30
CA ASP A 92 18.95 4.06 9.85
C ASP A 92 18.70 5.50 9.40
N HIS A 93 19.80 6.20 9.11
CA HIS A 93 19.78 7.58 8.62
C HIS A 93 18.89 7.78 7.37
N VAL A 94 18.81 6.78 6.47
CA VAL A 94 18.00 6.88 5.24
C VAL A 94 16.51 6.82 5.56
N ILE A 95 16.12 5.95 6.50
CA ILE A 95 14.73 5.82 6.96
C ILE A 95 14.35 7.03 7.81
N ALA A 96 15.19 7.44 8.74
CA ALA A 96 14.99 8.62 9.58
C ALA A 96 14.81 9.90 8.75
N GLY A 97 15.62 10.09 7.70
CA GLY A 97 15.48 11.21 6.78
C GLY A 97 14.16 11.25 6.00
N LYS A 98 13.41 10.15 6.00
CA LYS A 98 12.09 10.02 5.35
C LYS A 98 10.95 9.85 6.36
N ALA A 99 11.17 10.16 7.64
CA ALA A 99 10.19 9.98 8.72
C ALA A 99 8.83 10.61 8.40
N ALA A 100 8.81 11.82 7.81
CA ALA A 100 7.57 12.48 7.40
C ALA A 100 6.78 11.69 6.35
N TYR A 101 7.48 10.99 5.44
CA TYR A 101 6.85 10.16 4.40
C TYR A 101 6.27 8.85 4.99
N PHE A 102 6.90 8.31 6.02
CA PHE A 102 6.48 7.11 6.72
C PHE A 102 5.59 7.38 7.94
N ALA A 103 5.32 8.67 8.24
CA ALA A 103 4.39 9.03 9.31
C ALA A 103 3.08 8.24 9.20
N ASP A 104 2.63 7.65 10.31
CA ASP A 104 1.50 6.71 10.35
C ASP A 104 0.26 7.24 9.65
N TRP A 105 -0.16 8.46 9.98
CA TRP A 105 -1.35 9.06 9.40
C TRP A 105 -1.24 9.23 7.89
N PHE A 106 -0.06 9.64 7.39
CA PHE A 106 0.19 9.87 5.96
C PHE A 106 0.29 8.54 5.20
N PHE A 107 0.91 7.54 5.80
CA PHE A 107 0.95 6.19 5.25
C PHE A 107 -0.45 5.60 5.06
N TRP A 108 -1.30 5.67 6.09
CA TRP A 108 -2.66 5.13 6.02
C TRP A 108 -3.55 5.92 5.05
N LEU A 109 -3.44 7.26 5.06
CA LEU A 109 -4.15 8.11 4.10
C LEU A 109 -3.78 7.74 2.67
N ARG A 110 -2.49 7.65 2.36
CA ARG A 110 -1.99 7.26 1.03
C ARG A 110 -2.46 5.88 0.62
N THR A 111 -2.39 4.91 1.52
CA THR A 111 -2.87 3.55 1.28
C THR A 111 -4.37 3.53 0.98
N ALA A 112 -5.18 4.25 1.74
CA ALA A 112 -6.62 4.38 1.51
C ALA A 112 -6.93 5.04 0.15
N VAL A 113 -6.20 6.10 -0.21
CA VAL A 113 -6.37 6.80 -1.51
C VAL A 113 -6.04 5.84 -2.65
N TYR A 114 -4.91 5.14 -2.61
CA TYR A 114 -4.54 4.21 -3.69
C TYR A 114 -5.51 3.04 -3.82
N MET A 115 -5.83 2.37 -2.70
CA MET A 115 -6.79 1.26 -2.72
C MET A 115 -8.18 1.72 -3.16
N GLY A 116 -8.64 2.86 -2.65
CA GLY A 116 -9.92 3.45 -3.03
C GLY A 116 -9.98 3.78 -4.53
N THR A 117 -8.93 4.40 -5.05
CA THR A 117 -8.84 4.73 -6.48
C THR A 117 -8.95 3.48 -7.34
N PHE A 118 -8.17 2.44 -7.06
CA PHE A 118 -8.22 1.19 -7.83
C PHE A 118 -9.59 0.50 -7.75
N LEU A 119 -10.21 0.47 -6.57
CA LEU A 119 -11.53 -0.13 -6.40
C LEU A 119 -12.64 0.66 -7.12
N ILE A 120 -12.55 2.00 -7.11
CA ILE A 120 -13.49 2.87 -7.83
C ILE A 120 -13.35 2.64 -9.33
N PHE A 121 -12.13 2.68 -9.88
CA PHE A 121 -11.92 2.44 -11.31
C PHE A 121 -12.37 1.04 -11.75
N ALA A 122 -12.08 0.01 -10.95
CA ALA A 122 -12.55 -1.35 -11.23
C ALA A 122 -14.10 -1.41 -11.34
N ARG A 123 -14.81 -0.73 -10.42
CA ARG A 123 -16.27 -0.66 -10.45
C ARG A 123 -16.81 0.17 -11.63
N LEU A 124 -16.19 1.29 -11.94
CA LEU A 124 -16.59 2.15 -13.04
C LEU A 124 -16.42 1.44 -14.39
N PHE A 125 -15.27 0.83 -14.62
CA PHE A 125 -15.03 0.08 -15.86
C PHE A 125 -16.00 -1.09 -16.01
N ARG A 126 -16.28 -1.81 -14.93
CA ARG A 126 -17.28 -2.88 -14.98
C ARG A 126 -18.67 -2.36 -15.31
N LYS A 127 -19.06 -1.21 -14.69
CA LYS A 127 -20.35 -0.59 -14.98
C LYS A 127 -20.46 -0.18 -16.45
N TRP A 128 -19.45 0.48 -16.99
CA TRP A 128 -19.45 0.91 -18.41
C TRP A 128 -19.44 -0.29 -19.35
N SER A 129 -18.65 -1.32 -19.06
CA SER A 129 -18.64 -2.56 -19.83
C SER A 129 -20.01 -3.23 -19.92
N LEU A 130 -20.77 -3.28 -18.82
CA LEU A 130 -22.11 -3.84 -18.81
C LEU A 130 -23.10 -2.98 -19.59
N GLN A 131 -22.98 -1.63 -19.52
CA GLN A 131 -23.83 -0.70 -20.29
C GLN A 131 -23.62 -0.86 -21.80
N GLU A 132 -22.37 -1.09 -22.23
CA GLU A 132 -22.10 -1.34 -23.66
C GLU A 132 -22.73 -2.65 -24.15
N ASP A 133 -22.76 -3.69 -23.31
CA ASP A 133 -23.39 -4.97 -23.69
C ASP A 133 -24.93 -4.89 -23.79
N GLU A 134 -25.53 -3.95 -23.04
CA GLU A 134 -26.99 -3.73 -23.05
C GLU A 134 -27.42 -2.75 -24.15
N ALA A 135 -26.50 -2.01 -24.77
CA ALA A 135 -26.81 -1.07 -25.82
C ALA A 135 -27.31 -1.84 -27.08
N PRO A 136 -28.52 -1.54 -27.60
CA PRO A 136 -28.98 -2.14 -28.85
C PRO A 136 -28.10 -1.67 -30.00
N ASN A 137 -27.61 -2.61 -30.83
CA ASN A 137 -26.93 -2.35 -32.08
C ASN A 137 -27.86 -1.68 -33.09
#